data_7ec1e7435527b0c6ae67858e174d64dd
#
_entry.id   7ec1e7435527b0c6ae67858e174d64dd
#
_cell.length_a   1.000
_cell.length_b   1.000
_cell.length_c   1.000
_cell.angle_alpha   90.00
_cell.angle_beta   90.00
_cell.angle_gamma   90.00
#
_symmetry.space_group_name_H-M   'P 1'
#
loop_
_entity.id
_entity.type
_entity.pdbx_description
1 polymer ?
#
loop_
_entity_poly.entity_id
_entity_poly.type
_entity_poly.pdbx_seq_one_letter_code
_entity_poly.pdbx_strand_id
1 'polypeptide(L)'
;YYNVPTTTEIKKIAFVFHDGPSGSKEGKTEDGKDIFVELADKGLAVSINELAEITTLNSKVKFTGNATVSATLTLKINGETIKTVTGTQLTHEYTFSKQGNYNIEFAATSGAQTAKATAFTCVPNAPTKANRPTGIINGIYYDKVNPTKVTLCTYAGSKTEPAKNVFVVGDFNKWTISNDYQLKQANDSAYFWIELTGLNPGQEYAMQYVVVRADGKVVHISDLYSEKVLHGDDKWISGYKSNYPQQGDGYVTVIQTNKPAFKWSDATLNFKRPNKNNLVIYELWVYDHTPTRNIKGLIDRLNYIEDLGVNAVELMPITEFDGNDSWGYSPNHFFALDKAYGTPDELKTFIDECHKRGIAVILDMVFNHATGLNPVNKLYPYTSDNPQTTELRFNPWFNVKAPHGDNVYEDWNHDFEPAHKMFIRALQY
;
A
#
# COMPACT_ATOMS: atom_id res chain seq x y z
N TYR A 1 13.11 -8.92 15.06
CA TYR A 1 13.24 -9.92 16.14
C TYR A 1 14.71 -10.08 16.49
N TYR A 2 15.07 -9.87 17.76
CA TYR A 2 16.42 -10.14 18.27
C TYR A 2 16.44 -11.55 18.86
N ASN A 3 17.25 -12.45 18.30
CA ASN A 3 17.45 -13.78 18.83
C ASN A 3 18.41 -13.72 20.02
N VAL A 4 17.87 -13.93 21.20
CA VAL A 4 18.68 -14.02 22.43
C VAL A 4 19.39 -15.37 22.47
N PRO A 5 20.73 -15.42 22.68
CA PRO A 5 21.45 -16.69 22.81
C PRO A 5 20.88 -17.54 23.95
N THR A 6 20.59 -18.81 23.67
CA THR A 6 19.91 -19.73 24.58
C THR A 6 20.79 -20.29 25.72
N THR A 7 22.08 -19.92 25.76
CA THR A 7 23.06 -20.45 26.72
C THR A 7 23.13 -19.70 28.05
N THR A 8 22.45 -18.55 28.16
CA THR A 8 22.47 -17.70 29.36
C THR A 8 21.05 -17.43 29.84
N GLU A 9 20.80 -17.62 31.15
CA GLU A 9 19.51 -17.24 31.74
C GLU A 9 19.39 -15.71 31.78
N ILE A 10 18.53 -15.13 30.94
CA ILE A 10 18.24 -13.69 30.89
C ILE A 10 17.03 -13.44 31.78
N LYS A 11 17.19 -12.66 32.83
CA LYS A 11 16.11 -12.32 33.80
C LYS A 11 15.42 -11.00 33.47
N LYS A 12 16.12 -10.11 32.75
CA LYS A 12 15.64 -8.76 32.43
C LYS A 12 16.12 -8.35 31.06
N ILE A 13 15.28 -7.62 30.33
CA ILE A 13 15.67 -6.92 29.09
C ILE A 13 15.66 -5.43 29.40
N ALA A 14 16.78 -4.75 29.13
CA ALA A 14 16.89 -3.30 29.21
C ALA A 14 16.48 -2.69 27.87
N PHE A 15 15.62 -1.69 27.91
CA PHE A 15 15.29 -0.86 26.76
C PHE A 15 15.86 0.52 26.97
N VAL A 16 16.64 0.99 25.98
CA VAL A 16 17.16 2.36 25.95
C VAL A 16 16.49 3.07 24.78
N PHE A 17 15.77 4.13 25.08
CA PHE A 17 15.14 4.99 24.09
C PHE A 17 15.95 6.26 23.94
N HIS A 18 16.28 6.64 22.72
CA HIS A 18 16.99 7.86 22.39
C HIS A 18 16.12 8.79 21.55
N ASP A 19 16.32 10.10 21.67
CA ASP A 19 15.62 11.14 20.92
C ASP A 19 16.18 11.37 19.49
N GLY A 20 17.17 10.57 19.06
CA GLY A 20 17.76 10.61 17.72
C GLY A 20 19.07 9.84 17.61
N PRO A 21 19.71 9.83 16.43
CA PRO A 21 20.92 9.04 16.13
C PRO A 21 22.12 9.40 17.02
N SER A 22 22.20 10.63 17.52
CA SER A 22 23.26 11.13 18.42
C SER A 22 22.91 11.07 19.91
N GLY A 23 21.68 10.64 20.25
CA GLY A 23 21.21 10.26 21.57
C GLY A 23 21.60 11.17 22.72
N SER A 24 21.20 12.46 22.69
CA SER A 24 21.47 13.38 23.80
C SER A 24 20.54 13.19 24.98
N LYS A 25 19.38 12.57 24.78
CA LYS A 25 18.39 12.26 25.82
C LYS A 25 18.02 10.79 25.79
N GLU A 26 18.15 10.14 26.94
CA GLU A 26 17.71 8.77 27.14
C GLU A 26 16.32 8.76 27.81
N GLY A 27 15.42 7.92 27.31
CA GLY A 27 14.17 7.64 28.00
C GLY A 27 14.44 6.85 29.28
N LYS A 28 14.05 7.41 30.41
CA LYS A 28 14.16 6.81 31.74
C LYS A 28 12.77 6.66 32.36
N THR A 29 12.66 5.90 33.44
CA THR A 29 11.48 5.90 34.31
C THR A 29 11.32 7.26 35.00
N GLU A 30 10.15 7.55 35.58
CA GLU A 30 9.87 8.81 36.29
C GLU A 30 10.90 9.09 37.41
N ASP A 31 11.49 8.05 38.01
CA ASP A 31 12.54 8.14 39.03
C ASP A 31 13.97 8.12 38.46
N GLY A 32 14.11 8.30 37.11
CA GLY A 32 15.40 8.45 36.44
C GLY A 32 16.19 7.16 36.20
N LYS A 33 15.58 6.00 36.43
CA LYS A 33 16.24 4.70 36.23
C LYS A 33 16.06 4.17 34.82
N ASP A 34 16.88 3.20 34.44
CA ASP A 34 16.74 2.46 33.19
C ASP A 34 15.41 1.67 33.16
N ILE A 35 14.82 1.59 31.99
CA ILE A 35 13.58 0.84 31.79
C ILE A 35 13.93 -0.63 31.59
N PHE A 36 13.50 -1.47 32.53
CA PHE A 36 13.67 -2.92 32.44
C PHE A 36 12.32 -3.60 32.31
N VAL A 37 12.24 -4.59 31.42
CA VAL A 37 11.15 -5.57 31.43
C VAL A 37 11.69 -6.85 32.09
N GLU A 38 11.16 -7.22 33.23
CA GLU A 38 11.46 -8.50 33.86
C GLU A 38 10.83 -9.60 33.02
N LEU A 39 11.66 -10.57 32.64
CA LEU A 39 11.13 -11.79 32.02
C LEU A 39 10.53 -12.60 33.17
N ALA A 40 9.21 -12.77 33.15
CA ALA A 40 8.51 -13.65 34.07
C ALA A 40 9.16 -15.05 34.03
N ASP A 41 9.17 -15.72 35.19
CA ASP A 41 9.57 -17.13 35.28
C ASP A 41 8.91 -17.91 34.14
N LYS A 42 9.67 -18.89 33.58
CA LYS A 42 9.31 -19.69 32.40
C LYS A 42 7.88 -20.24 32.49
N GLY A 43 6.90 -19.36 32.33
CA GLY A 43 5.52 -19.76 32.15
C GLY A 43 5.34 -20.53 30.84
N LEU A 44 4.23 -21.21 30.70
CA LEU A 44 3.88 -21.89 29.46
C LEU A 44 3.70 -20.87 28.34
N ALA A 45 4.60 -20.89 27.37
CA ALA A 45 4.49 -20.16 26.11
C ALA A 45 4.66 -21.12 24.94
N VAL A 46 4.10 -20.76 23.80
CA VAL A 46 4.15 -21.59 22.59
C VAL A 46 4.49 -20.76 21.36
N SER A 47 5.13 -21.42 20.39
CA SER A 47 5.34 -20.86 19.04
C SER A 47 5.02 -21.94 18.00
N ILE A 48 4.68 -21.49 16.79
CA ILE A 48 4.56 -22.33 15.60
C ILE A 48 5.47 -21.72 14.52
N ASN A 49 6.04 -22.55 13.65
CA ASN A 49 6.82 -22.08 12.52
C ASN A 49 6.00 -21.20 11.59
N GLU A 50 6.66 -20.23 10.96
CA GLU A 50 6.05 -19.37 9.95
C GLU A 50 5.45 -20.18 8.81
N LEU A 51 4.32 -19.71 8.31
CA LEU A 51 3.57 -20.31 7.21
C LEU A 51 3.37 -19.25 6.13
N ALA A 52 3.56 -19.65 4.86
CA ALA A 52 3.29 -18.76 3.74
C ALA A 52 1.79 -18.38 3.70
N GLU A 53 1.48 -17.14 3.41
CA GLU A 53 0.10 -16.63 3.29
C GLU A 53 -0.72 -17.38 2.23
N ILE A 54 -0.05 -17.84 1.17
CA ILE A 54 -0.61 -18.64 0.08
C ILE A 54 0.12 -19.97 -0.01
N THR A 55 -0.64 -21.05 0.01
CA THR A 55 -0.13 -22.42 -0.12
C THR A 55 -0.73 -23.09 -1.36
N THR A 56 0.05 -23.88 -2.07
CA THR A 56 -0.39 -24.57 -3.28
C THR A 56 -1.21 -25.81 -2.93
N LEU A 57 -2.27 -26.08 -3.71
CA LEU A 57 -3.06 -27.33 -3.59
C LEU A 57 -2.14 -28.57 -3.71
N ASN A 58 -2.39 -29.56 -2.87
CA ASN A 58 -1.62 -30.79 -2.72
C ASN A 58 -0.18 -30.63 -2.22
N SER A 59 0.22 -29.41 -1.82
CA SER A 59 1.52 -29.25 -1.16
C SER A 59 1.51 -29.85 0.24
N LYS A 60 2.68 -30.27 0.69
CA LYS A 60 2.94 -30.77 2.03
C LYS A 60 3.71 -29.74 2.82
N VAL A 61 3.22 -29.39 3.99
CA VAL A 61 3.86 -28.46 4.92
C VAL A 61 4.10 -29.14 6.24
N LYS A 62 5.33 -29.04 6.74
CA LYS A 62 5.71 -29.54 8.06
C LYS A 62 5.44 -28.45 9.09
N PHE A 63 4.43 -28.64 9.93
CA PHE A 63 4.21 -27.83 11.13
C PHE A 63 5.17 -28.26 12.24
N THR A 64 5.76 -27.29 12.90
CA THR A 64 6.59 -27.47 14.10
C THR A 64 6.15 -26.47 15.15
N GLY A 65 5.52 -26.94 16.20
CA GLY A 65 5.13 -26.15 17.34
C GLY A 65 6.01 -26.48 18.53
N ASN A 66 6.45 -25.45 19.27
CA ASN A 66 7.29 -25.61 20.45
C ASN A 66 6.61 -24.99 21.68
N ALA A 67 6.83 -25.57 22.84
CA ALA A 67 6.41 -25.05 24.13
C ALA A 67 7.63 -24.88 25.05
N THR A 68 7.60 -23.87 25.90
CA THR A 68 8.69 -23.55 26.85
C THR A 68 8.86 -24.58 27.95
N VAL A 69 7.80 -25.31 28.27
CA VAL A 69 7.81 -26.40 29.28
C VAL A 69 7.06 -27.62 28.72
N SER A 70 7.28 -28.79 29.33
CA SER A 70 6.53 -30.00 28.97
C SER A 70 5.02 -29.79 29.22
N ALA A 71 4.22 -30.04 28.18
CA ALA A 71 2.79 -29.80 28.17
C ALA A 71 2.08 -30.81 27.26
N THR A 72 0.76 -30.89 27.36
CA THR A 72 -0.07 -31.50 26.32
C THR A 72 -0.17 -30.53 25.16
N LEU A 73 0.44 -30.87 24.02
CA LEU A 73 0.50 -30.09 22.80
C LEU A 73 -0.54 -30.56 21.81
N THR A 74 -1.34 -29.67 21.25
CA THR A 74 -2.38 -29.98 20.27
C THR A 74 -2.25 -29.09 19.04
N LEU A 75 -2.16 -29.69 17.86
CA LEU A 75 -2.28 -29.04 16.57
C LEU A 75 -3.72 -29.17 16.08
N LYS A 76 -4.37 -28.04 15.78
CA LYS A 76 -5.68 -28.00 15.13
C LYS A 76 -5.60 -27.27 13.79
N ILE A 77 -6.39 -27.74 12.83
CA ILE A 77 -6.58 -27.08 11.54
C ILE A 77 -8.08 -26.90 11.33
N ASN A 78 -8.52 -25.65 11.13
CA ASN A 78 -9.94 -25.26 11.04
C ASN A 78 -10.79 -25.77 12.21
N GLY A 79 -10.20 -25.78 13.43
CA GLY A 79 -10.85 -26.25 14.65
C GLY A 79 -10.80 -27.78 14.86
N GLU A 80 -10.48 -28.57 13.84
CA GLU A 80 -10.32 -30.01 13.94
C GLU A 80 -8.95 -30.36 14.53
N THR A 81 -8.91 -31.25 15.52
CA THR A 81 -7.67 -31.76 16.12
C THR A 81 -6.99 -32.73 15.19
N ILE A 82 -5.79 -32.37 14.73
CA ILE A 82 -4.98 -33.16 13.81
C ILE A 82 -4.02 -34.08 14.58
N LYS A 83 -3.39 -33.57 15.63
CA LYS A 83 -2.42 -34.34 16.43
C LYS A 83 -2.33 -33.77 17.84
N THR A 84 -2.14 -34.70 18.81
CA THR A 84 -1.85 -34.38 20.20
C THR A 84 -0.65 -35.20 20.68
N VAL A 85 0.26 -34.59 21.43
CA VAL A 85 1.43 -35.22 22.06
C VAL A 85 1.72 -34.56 23.41
N THR A 86 2.43 -35.30 24.30
CA THR A 86 2.99 -34.70 25.52
C THR A 86 4.47 -34.46 25.33
N GLY A 87 4.96 -33.27 25.66
CA GLY A 87 6.36 -32.90 25.51
C GLY A 87 6.54 -31.39 25.33
N THR A 88 7.69 -31.00 24.79
CA THR A 88 8.03 -29.58 24.49
C THR A 88 7.95 -29.27 22.98
N GLN A 89 7.76 -30.28 22.12
CA GLN A 89 7.66 -30.08 20.66
C GLN A 89 6.64 -31.04 20.07
N LEU A 90 5.88 -30.54 19.09
CA LEU A 90 5.02 -31.33 18.21
C LEU A 90 5.38 -31.01 16.76
N THR A 91 5.63 -32.05 15.97
CA THR A 91 5.79 -31.93 14.52
C THR A 91 4.74 -32.76 13.80
N HIS A 92 4.23 -32.24 12.68
CA HIS A 92 3.28 -32.94 11.83
C HIS A 92 3.40 -32.44 10.38
N GLU A 93 3.38 -33.36 9.42
CA GLU A 93 3.27 -33.05 8.00
C GLU A 93 1.80 -33.10 7.59
N TYR A 94 1.31 -32.01 7.01
CA TYR A 94 -0.07 -31.89 6.55
C TYR A 94 -0.10 -31.63 5.05
N THR A 95 -1.03 -32.28 4.35
CA THR A 95 -1.25 -32.11 2.91
C THR A 95 -2.51 -31.28 2.69
N PHE A 96 -2.38 -30.13 2.02
CA PHE A 96 -3.49 -29.24 1.68
C PHE A 96 -4.26 -29.78 0.47
N SER A 97 -5.16 -30.72 0.68
CA SER A 97 -5.88 -31.44 -0.37
C SER A 97 -7.13 -30.76 -0.92
N LYS A 98 -7.50 -29.60 -0.37
CA LYS A 98 -8.65 -28.80 -0.79
C LYS A 98 -8.30 -27.32 -0.87
N GLN A 99 -8.98 -26.59 -1.77
CA GLN A 99 -8.95 -25.12 -1.77
C GLN A 99 -9.70 -24.60 -0.54
N GLY A 100 -9.35 -23.38 -0.11
CA GLY A 100 -9.99 -22.70 1.00
C GLY A 100 -9.01 -22.09 1.98
N ASN A 101 -9.55 -21.55 3.04
CA ASN A 101 -8.81 -20.93 4.12
C ASN A 101 -8.48 -21.96 5.21
N TYR A 102 -7.26 -21.91 5.70
CA TYR A 102 -6.77 -22.78 6.75
C TYR A 102 -6.30 -21.94 7.93
N ASN A 103 -7.02 -22.06 9.05
CA ASN A 103 -6.63 -21.52 10.34
C ASN A 103 -5.93 -22.63 11.13
N ILE A 104 -4.67 -22.42 11.44
CA ILE A 104 -3.83 -23.35 12.19
C ILE A 104 -3.74 -22.83 13.62
N GLU A 105 -4.06 -23.68 14.60
CA GLU A 105 -3.89 -23.40 16.01
C GLU A 105 -2.95 -24.44 16.62
N PHE A 106 -1.90 -23.96 17.26
CA PHE A 106 -1.05 -24.78 18.11
C PHE A 106 -1.29 -24.38 19.57
N ALA A 107 -1.85 -25.29 20.34
CA ALA A 107 -2.19 -25.08 21.72
C ALA A 107 -1.37 -25.98 22.66
N ALA A 108 -1.09 -25.48 23.87
CA ALA A 108 -0.44 -26.24 24.92
C ALA A 108 -1.18 -26.09 26.25
N THR A 109 -1.22 -27.16 27.05
CA THR A 109 -1.79 -27.18 28.39
C THR A 109 -0.84 -27.90 29.35
N SER A 110 -0.48 -27.23 30.46
CA SER A 110 0.35 -27.80 31.53
C SER A 110 -0.26 -27.40 32.89
N GLY A 111 -0.90 -28.34 33.56
CA GLY A 111 -1.71 -28.06 34.73
C GLY A 111 -2.85 -27.08 34.43
N ALA A 112 -2.89 -25.97 35.16
CA ALA A 112 -3.89 -24.90 34.95
C ALA A 112 -3.45 -23.88 33.87
N GLN A 113 -2.22 -23.95 33.37
CA GLN A 113 -1.70 -23.02 32.36
C GLN A 113 -2.08 -23.48 30.95
N THR A 114 -2.51 -22.53 30.12
CA THR A 114 -2.77 -22.73 28.69
C THR A 114 -2.10 -21.63 27.87
N ALA A 115 -1.58 -21.99 26.71
CA ALA A 115 -1.04 -21.04 25.73
C ALA A 115 -1.40 -21.50 24.31
N LYS A 116 -1.52 -20.54 23.37
CA LYS A 116 -1.76 -20.83 21.97
C LYS A 116 -1.00 -19.91 21.03
N ALA A 117 -0.61 -20.44 19.88
CA ALA A 117 -0.11 -19.71 18.74
C ALA A 117 -0.96 -20.06 17.51
N THR A 118 -1.15 -19.09 16.62
CA THR A 118 -1.96 -19.28 15.42
C THR A 118 -1.16 -18.91 14.17
N ALA A 119 -1.47 -19.58 13.06
CA ALA A 119 -1.01 -19.27 11.73
C ALA A 119 -2.17 -19.40 10.75
N PHE A 120 -2.00 -18.81 9.56
CA PHE A 120 -3.03 -18.79 8.53
C PHE A 120 -2.40 -19.05 7.16
N THR A 121 -3.12 -19.73 6.28
CA THR A 121 -2.82 -19.78 4.85
C THR A 121 -4.10 -19.95 4.03
N CYS A 122 -4.05 -19.45 2.79
CA CYS A 122 -5.09 -19.70 1.80
C CYS A 122 -4.58 -20.62 0.70
N VAL A 123 -5.37 -21.63 0.35
CA VAL A 123 -5.18 -22.44 -0.87
C VAL A 123 -6.12 -21.88 -1.94
N PRO A 124 -5.61 -21.20 -2.97
CA PRO A 124 -6.43 -20.51 -3.98
C PRO A 124 -7.30 -21.47 -4.79
N ASN A 125 -8.48 -20.99 -5.19
CA ASN A 125 -9.20 -21.56 -6.33
C ASN A 125 -8.44 -21.27 -7.64
N ALA A 126 -8.69 -22.05 -8.69
CA ALA A 126 -8.34 -21.61 -10.04
C ALA A 126 -9.10 -20.30 -10.35
N PRO A 127 -8.45 -19.29 -10.96
CA PRO A 127 -9.13 -18.04 -11.27
C PRO A 127 -10.32 -18.26 -12.18
N THR A 128 -11.47 -17.71 -11.82
CA THR A 128 -12.65 -17.68 -12.70
C THR A 128 -12.35 -16.75 -13.88
N LYS A 129 -12.49 -17.28 -15.10
CA LYS A 129 -12.40 -16.47 -16.32
C LYS A 129 -13.73 -15.75 -16.58
N ALA A 130 -13.71 -14.44 -16.75
CA ALA A 130 -14.90 -13.65 -17.06
C ALA A 130 -14.52 -12.32 -17.74
N ASN A 131 -15.35 -11.88 -18.68
CA ASN A 131 -15.21 -10.56 -19.28
C ASN A 131 -15.33 -9.48 -18.21
N ARG A 132 -14.51 -8.45 -18.32
CA ARG A 132 -14.65 -7.24 -17.50
C ARG A 132 -16.02 -6.60 -17.77
N PRO A 133 -16.66 -5.98 -16.78
CA PRO A 133 -17.86 -5.18 -17.01
C PRO A 133 -17.59 -4.09 -18.06
N THR A 134 -18.62 -3.75 -18.84
CA THR A 134 -18.50 -2.74 -19.90
C THR A 134 -18.00 -1.40 -19.34
N GLY A 135 -17.02 -0.81 -19.98
CA GLY A 135 -16.41 0.46 -19.58
C GLY A 135 -15.30 0.34 -18.51
N ILE A 136 -15.07 -0.84 -17.93
CA ILE A 136 -13.98 -1.06 -16.97
C ILE A 136 -12.70 -1.42 -17.73
N ILE A 137 -11.69 -0.56 -17.63
CA ILE A 137 -10.36 -0.76 -18.27
C ILE A 137 -9.36 -1.21 -17.23
N ASN A 138 -9.00 -0.32 -16.30
CA ASN A 138 -8.05 -0.54 -15.22
C ASN A 138 -8.31 0.47 -14.10
N GLY A 139 -8.05 0.13 -12.83
CA GLY A 139 -8.21 0.99 -11.67
C GLY A 139 -9.55 0.85 -10.95
N ILE A 140 -9.98 1.90 -10.27
CA ILE A 140 -11.09 1.94 -9.33
C ILE A 140 -12.29 2.61 -9.99
N TYR A 141 -13.47 1.97 -9.93
CA TYR A 141 -14.71 2.49 -10.50
C TYR A 141 -15.84 2.44 -9.47
N TYR A 142 -16.23 3.60 -8.98
CA TYR A 142 -17.37 3.74 -8.08
C TYR A 142 -18.68 3.67 -8.85
N ASP A 143 -19.62 2.85 -8.39
CA ASP A 143 -20.92 2.71 -9.01
C ASP A 143 -21.76 3.99 -8.76
N LYS A 144 -22.26 4.60 -9.86
CA LYS A 144 -23.00 5.87 -9.77
C LYS A 144 -24.44 5.69 -9.26
N VAL A 145 -24.96 4.48 -9.29
CA VAL A 145 -26.33 4.13 -8.88
C VAL A 145 -26.35 3.44 -7.53
N ASN A 146 -25.42 2.51 -7.31
CA ASN A 146 -25.30 1.80 -6.04
C ASN A 146 -24.14 2.36 -5.20
N PRO A 147 -24.42 3.21 -4.18
CA PRO A 147 -23.41 3.87 -3.38
C PRO A 147 -22.62 2.92 -2.45
N THR A 148 -22.98 1.62 -2.39
CA THR A 148 -22.27 0.61 -1.60
C THR A 148 -21.33 -0.23 -2.43
N LYS A 149 -21.20 0.05 -3.74
CA LYS A 149 -20.48 -0.79 -4.70
C LYS A 149 -19.29 -0.08 -5.33
N VAL A 150 -18.18 -0.81 -5.46
CA VAL A 150 -17.00 -0.42 -6.23
C VAL A 150 -16.53 -1.60 -7.09
N THR A 151 -16.12 -1.33 -8.31
CA THR A 151 -15.42 -2.31 -9.16
C THR A 151 -13.94 -1.98 -9.18
N LEU A 152 -13.13 -2.96 -8.81
CA LEU A 152 -11.67 -2.88 -8.82
C LEU A 152 -11.16 -3.70 -10.01
N CYS A 153 -10.21 -3.13 -10.75
CA CYS A 153 -9.57 -3.82 -11.88
C CYS A 153 -8.09 -3.48 -11.92
N THR A 154 -7.23 -4.48 -11.91
CA THR A 154 -5.78 -4.29 -11.97
C THR A 154 -5.15 -5.16 -13.06
N TYR A 155 -4.08 -4.66 -13.69
CA TYR A 155 -3.23 -5.46 -14.56
C TYR A 155 -2.14 -6.13 -13.70
N ALA A 156 -2.15 -7.45 -13.65
CA ALA A 156 -1.19 -8.24 -12.88
C ALA A 156 -0.59 -9.34 -13.77
N GLY A 157 0.58 -9.06 -14.31
CA GLY A 157 1.31 -10.00 -15.17
C GLY A 157 2.71 -9.54 -15.51
N SER A 158 3.50 -10.48 -15.98
CA SER A 158 4.79 -10.23 -16.62
C SER A 158 4.59 -9.88 -18.10
N LYS A 159 5.72 -9.68 -18.83
CA LYS A 159 5.73 -9.54 -20.29
C LYS A 159 5.17 -10.77 -21.02
N THR A 160 5.18 -11.94 -20.37
CA THR A 160 4.87 -13.23 -21.02
C THR A 160 3.66 -13.95 -20.43
N GLU A 161 3.38 -13.72 -19.14
CA GLU A 161 2.37 -14.52 -18.42
C GLU A 161 1.57 -13.66 -17.45
N PRO A 162 0.25 -13.88 -17.30
CA PRO A 162 -0.54 -13.30 -16.24
C PRO A 162 -0.14 -13.88 -14.88
N ALA A 163 -0.49 -13.17 -13.80
CA ALA A 163 -0.44 -13.72 -12.46
C ALA A 163 -1.29 -15.01 -12.34
N LYS A 164 -0.92 -15.89 -11.42
CA LYS A 164 -1.72 -17.09 -11.12
C LYS A 164 -3.03 -16.75 -10.44
N ASN A 165 -2.97 -15.85 -9.45
CA ASN A 165 -4.13 -15.40 -8.69
C ASN A 165 -3.92 -13.96 -8.25
N VAL A 166 -5.02 -13.24 -8.08
CA VAL A 166 -5.04 -11.94 -7.44
C VAL A 166 -6.18 -11.92 -6.43
N PHE A 167 -5.92 -11.41 -5.24
CA PHE A 167 -6.90 -11.20 -4.18
C PHE A 167 -6.95 -9.73 -3.82
N VAL A 168 -8.02 -9.31 -3.17
CA VAL A 168 -8.07 -8.02 -2.49
C VAL A 168 -8.25 -8.23 -0.99
N VAL A 169 -7.43 -7.55 -0.21
CA VAL A 169 -7.50 -7.49 1.25
C VAL A 169 -7.66 -6.05 1.70
N GLY A 170 -8.31 -5.83 2.83
CA GLY A 170 -8.54 -4.50 3.36
C GLY A 170 -9.42 -4.50 4.60
N ASP A 171 -9.81 -3.31 5.04
CA ASP A 171 -10.64 -3.13 6.24
C ASP A 171 -11.99 -3.85 6.16
N PHE A 172 -12.55 -3.99 4.94
CA PHE A 172 -13.83 -4.65 4.69
C PHE A 172 -13.81 -6.17 4.92
N ASN A 173 -12.63 -6.81 4.88
CA ASN A 173 -12.48 -8.25 5.13
C ASN A 173 -11.40 -8.55 6.21
N LYS A 174 -11.10 -7.56 7.06
CA LYS A 174 -10.11 -7.65 8.14
C LYS A 174 -8.73 -8.11 7.64
N TRP A 175 -8.36 -7.67 6.44
CA TRP A 175 -7.07 -7.99 5.81
C TRP A 175 -6.82 -9.49 5.62
N THR A 176 -7.88 -10.28 5.50
CA THR A 176 -7.79 -11.74 5.37
C THR A 176 -7.87 -12.14 3.90
N ILE A 177 -6.87 -12.87 3.41
CA ILE A 177 -6.90 -13.48 2.08
C ILE A 177 -7.97 -14.57 2.07
N SER A 178 -8.88 -14.53 1.09
CA SER A 178 -9.97 -15.49 0.96
C SER A 178 -10.38 -15.65 -0.49
N ASN A 179 -10.80 -16.84 -0.85
CA ASN A 179 -11.35 -17.12 -2.17
C ASN A 179 -12.63 -16.33 -2.48
N ASP A 180 -13.33 -15.80 -1.46
CA ASP A 180 -14.48 -14.90 -1.64
C ASP A 180 -14.05 -13.52 -2.17
N TYR A 181 -12.78 -13.15 -1.95
CA TYR A 181 -12.17 -11.91 -2.40
C TYR A 181 -11.11 -12.12 -3.49
N GLN A 182 -11.15 -13.30 -4.14
CA GLN A 182 -10.31 -13.60 -5.29
C GLN A 182 -10.87 -12.91 -6.55
N LEU A 183 -10.02 -12.20 -7.27
CA LEU A 183 -10.38 -11.50 -8.50
C LEU A 183 -10.59 -12.50 -9.64
N LYS A 184 -11.57 -12.20 -10.51
CA LYS A 184 -11.78 -12.89 -11.78
C LYS A 184 -10.72 -12.44 -12.77
N GLN A 185 -10.16 -13.35 -13.55
CA GLN A 185 -9.26 -13.02 -14.64
C GLN A 185 -10.03 -12.70 -15.92
N ALA A 186 -9.69 -11.62 -16.61
CA ALA A 186 -10.24 -11.37 -17.94
C ALA A 186 -9.84 -12.48 -18.93
N ASN A 187 -10.71 -12.77 -19.90
CA ASN A 187 -10.58 -13.95 -20.75
C ASN A 187 -9.30 -13.99 -21.59
N ASP A 188 -8.77 -12.86 -21.97
CA ASP A 188 -7.73 -12.67 -23.00
C ASP A 188 -6.48 -11.91 -22.51
N SER A 189 -6.39 -11.65 -21.21
CA SER A 189 -5.36 -10.73 -20.73
C SER A 189 -4.94 -10.99 -19.28
N ALA A 190 -3.93 -10.22 -18.82
CA ALA A 190 -3.47 -10.19 -17.45
C ALA A 190 -4.26 -9.20 -16.56
N TYR A 191 -5.47 -8.79 -16.97
CA TYR A 191 -6.35 -8.02 -16.12
C TYR A 191 -7.13 -8.91 -15.16
N PHE A 192 -7.24 -8.46 -13.92
CA PHE A 192 -8.02 -9.10 -12.86
C PHE A 192 -9.00 -8.09 -12.28
N TRP A 193 -10.24 -8.51 -11.99
CA TRP A 193 -11.27 -7.62 -11.52
C TRP A 193 -12.23 -8.27 -10.53
N ILE A 194 -12.82 -7.44 -9.67
CA ILE A 194 -13.82 -7.83 -8.68
C ILE A 194 -14.81 -6.69 -8.47
N GLU A 195 -16.06 -7.03 -8.16
CA GLU A 195 -17.05 -6.09 -7.64
C GLU A 195 -17.18 -6.31 -6.13
N LEU A 196 -16.85 -5.29 -5.36
CA LEU A 196 -17.11 -5.25 -3.93
C LEU A 196 -18.44 -4.55 -3.68
N THR A 197 -19.28 -5.14 -2.85
CA THR A 197 -20.60 -4.63 -2.48
C THR A 197 -20.75 -4.60 -0.97
N GLY A 198 -21.74 -3.83 -0.47
CA GLY A 198 -22.00 -3.75 0.97
C GLY A 198 -21.04 -2.83 1.73
N LEU A 199 -20.26 -1.99 1.02
CA LEU A 199 -19.45 -0.95 1.67
C LEU A 199 -20.38 0.15 2.22
N ASN A 200 -20.01 0.72 3.36
CA ASN A 200 -20.74 1.86 3.91
C ASN A 200 -20.44 3.13 3.10
N PRO A 201 -21.46 3.80 2.54
CA PRO A 201 -21.27 5.02 1.76
C PRO A 201 -20.58 6.12 2.58
N GLY A 202 -19.56 6.76 2.01
CA GLY A 202 -18.80 7.82 2.67
C GLY A 202 -17.71 7.33 3.63
N GLN A 203 -17.66 6.05 3.96
CA GLN A 203 -16.58 5.48 4.76
C GLN A 203 -15.35 5.20 3.91
N GLU A 204 -14.16 5.54 4.43
CA GLU A 204 -12.88 5.14 3.86
C GLU A 204 -12.51 3.72 4.26
N TYR A 205 -11.99 2.95 3.32
CA TYR A 205 -11.45 1.62 3.53
C TYR A 205 -10.05 1.54 2.93
N ALA A 206 -9.06 1.17 3.74
CA ALA A 206 -7.73 0.85 3.25
C ALA A 206 -7.72 -0.56 2.62
N MET A 207 -7.00 -0.72 1.51
CA MET A 207 -6.90 -2.00 0.81
C MET A 207 -5.59 -2.17 0.05
N GLN A 208 -5.24 -3.44 -0.24
CA GLN A 208 -4.19 -3.84 -1.18
C GLN A 208 -4.63 -5.02 -2.02
N TYR A 209 -4.02 -5.18 -3.19
CA TYR A 209 -4.05 -6.44 -3.92
C TYR A 209 -2.94 -7.35 -3.41
N VAL A 210 -3.25 -8.64 -3.29
CA VAL A 210 -2.29 -9.72 -3.07
C VAL A 210 -2.15 -10.47 -4.38
N VAL A 211 -1.02 -10.33 -5.02
CA VAL A 211 -0.73 -10.91 -6.34
C VAL A 211 0.14 -12.14 -6.19
N VAL A 212 -0.36 -13.29 -6.61
CA VAL A 212 0.44 -14.52 -6.77
C VAL A 212 1.00 -14.54 -8.18
N ARG A 213 2.26 -14.16 -8.34
CA ARG A 213 2.95 -14.10 -9.63
C ARG A 213 3.02 -15.47 -10.31
N ALA A 214 3.32 -15.49 -11.61
CA ALA A 214 3.50 -16.73 -12.38
C ALA A 214 4.61 -17.63 -11.80
N ASP A 215 5.68 -17.03 -11.23
CA ASP A 215 6.77 -17.77 -10.55
C ASP A 215 6.40 -18.24 -9.12
N GLY A 216 5.23 -17.87 -8.61
CA GLY A 216 4.74 -18.25 -7.29
C GLY A 216 5.09 -17.28 -6.17
N LYS A 217 5.84 -16.21 -6.43
CA LYS A 217 6.06 -15.15 -5.44
C LYS A 217 4.75 -14.42 -5.14
N VAL A 218 4.54 -14.07 -3.88
CA VAL A 218 3.39 -13.30 -3.40
C VAL A 218 3.85 -11.86 -3.15
N VAL A 219 3.12 -10.90 -3.71
CA VAL A 219 3.43 -9.47 -3.61
C VAL A 219 2.17 -8.70 -3.24
N HIS A 220 2.28 -7.81 -2.25
CA HIS A 220 1.23 -6.88 -1.87
C HIS A 220 1.45 -5.54 -2.58
N ILE A 221 0.42 -5.03 -3.27
CA ILE A 221 0.49 -3.77 -4.01
C ILE A 221 -0.76 -2.92 -3.78
N SER A 222 -0.58 -1.59 -3.80
CA SER A 222 -1.70 -0.65 -3.91
C SER A 222 -2.24 -0.62 -5.35
N ASP A 223 -3.38 0.04 -5.55
CA ASP A 223 -3.90 0.28 -6.91
C ASP A 223 -3.17 1.47 -7.54
N LEU A 224 -2.73 1.32 -8.79
CA LEU A 224 -2.02 2.35 -9.55
C LEU A 224 -2.89 3.61 -9.79
N TYR A 225 -4.21 3.47 -9.77
CA TYR A 225 -5.19 4.54 -9.99
C TYR A 225 -5.78 5.09 -8.69
N SER A 226 -5.08 4.90 -7.58
CA SER A 226 -5.51 5.40 -6.27
C SER A 226 -5.59 6.92 -6.25
N GLU A 227 -6.75 7.45 -5.84
CA GLU A 227 -6.94 8.90 -5.61
C GLU A 227 -6.48 9.32 -4.20
N LYS A 228 -6.25 8.36 -3.33
CA LYS A 228 -5.69 8.51 -2.00
C LYS A 228 -4.95 7.23 -1.61
N VAL A 229 -3.76 7.40 -1.08
CA VAL A 229 -2.95 6.30 -0.52
C VAL A 229 -2.49 6.65 0.89
N LEU A 230 -2.11 5.62 1.66
CA LEU A 230 -1.45 5.77 2.95
C LEU A 230 -0.12 5.03 2.89
N HIS A 231 0.86 5.52 3.65
CA HIS A 231 2.17 4.89 3.79
C HIS A 231 2.62 4.89 5.26
N GLY A 232 3.53 4.01 5.61
CA GLY A 232 3.99 3.86 7.00
C GLY A 232 4.73 5.08 7.57
N ASP A 233 5.25 5.95 6.72
CA ASP A 233 5.94 7.20 7.08
C ASP A 233 5.01 8.41 7.20
N ASP A 234 3.74 8.30 6.84
CA ASP A 234 2.73 9.36 7.01
C ASP A 234 2.66 9.87 8.46
N LYS A 235 3.04 9.04 9.42
CA LYS A 235 3.11 9.41 10.84
C LYS A 235 4.09 10.55 11.13
N TRP A 236 5.01 10.83 10.21
CA TRP A 236 5.99 11.91 10.33
C TRP A 236 5.51 13.23 9.72
N ILE A 237 4.36 13.23 9.02
CA ILE A 237 3.76 14.47 8.48
C ILE A 237 3.18 15.28 9.65
N SER A 238 3.67 16.51 9.81
CA SER A 238 3.25 17.40 10.90
C SER A 238 1.75 17.70 10.83
N GLY A 239 1.03 17.43 11.93
CA GLY A 239 -0.41 17.66 12.02
C GLY A 239 -1.30 16.65 11.29
N TYR A 240 -0.73 15.67 10.59
CA TYR A 240 -1.48 14.60 9.94
C TYR A 240 -1.66 13.40 10.89
N LYS A 241 -2.90 12.92 10.99
CA LYS A 241 -3.20 11.70 11.74
C LYS A 241 -3.30 10.53 10.76
N SER A 242 -2.23 9.78 10.65
CA SER A 242 -2.22 8.58 9.81
C SER A 242 -3.10 7.48 10.38
N ASN A 243 -3.91 6.87 9.51
CA ASN A 243 -4.68 5.66 9.77
C ASN A 243 -4.06 4.46 9.02
N TYR A 244 -2.75 4.46 8.83
CA TYR A 244 -2.06 3.37 8.14
C TYR A 244 -2.31 2.04 8.87
N PRO A 245 -2.79 0.99 8.17
CA PRO A 245 -3.11 -0.29 8.79
C PRO A 245 -1.84 -1.07 9.14
N GLN A 246 -1.86 -1.79 10.25
CA GLN A 246 -0.72 -2.61 10.70
C GLN A 246 -0.36 -3.74 9.71
N GLN A 247 -1.32 -4.18 8.91
CA GLN A 247 -1.18 -5.24 7.91
C GLN A 247 -0.67 -4.72 6.56
N GLY A 248 -0.55 -3.40 6.39
CA GLY A 248 -0.11 -2.79 5.14
C GLY A 248 1.36 -3.08 4.84
N ASP A 249 1.68 -3.27 3.56
CA ASP A 249 3.05 -3.41 3.04
C ASP A 249 3.36 -2.31 2.02
N GLY A 250 4.10 -1.27 2.44
CA GLY A 250 4.34 -0.08 1.65
C GLY A 250 3.06 0.75 1.46
N TYR A 251 2.80 1.24 0.26
CA TYR A 251 1.57 2.00 0.01
C TYR A 251 0.31 1.14 0.07
N VAL A 252 -0.73 1.65 0.71
CA VAL A 252 -2.09 1.08 0.67
C VAL A 252 -3.05 2.07 0.00
N THR A 253 -3.96 1.56 -0.81
CA THR A 253 -5.03 2.31 -1.45
C THR A 253 -6.13 2.65 -0.45
N VAL A 254 -6.71 3.83 -0.54
CA VAL A 254 -7.95 4.17 0.16
C VAL A 254 -9.08 4.27 -0.85
N ILE A 255 -10.13 3.47 -0.65
CA ILE A 255 -11.38 3.55 -1.41
C ILE A 255 -12.49 4.17 -0.56
N GLN A 256 -13.33 4.99 -1.19
CA GLN A 256 -14.47 5.64 -0.54
C GLN A 256 -15.62 5.76 -1.52
N THR A 257 -16.68 4.95 -1.33
CA THR A 257 -17.88 5.05 -2.14
C THR A 257 -18.71 6.27 -1.74
N ASN A 258 -19.49 6.82 -2.67
CA ASN A 258 -20.37 7.95 -2.41
C ASN A 258 -19.68 9.19 -1.81
N LYS A 259 -18.41 9.46 -2.23
CA LYS A 259 -17.71 10.68 -1.84
C LYS A 259 -18.45 11.89 -2.42
N PRO A 260 -18.78 12.91 -1.62
CA PRO A 260 -19.40 14.13 -2.14
C PRO A 260 -18.52 14.80 -3.22
N ALA A 261 -19.14 15.23 -4.31
CA ALA A 261 -18.44 16.00 -5.33
C ALA A 261 -18.07 17.39 -4.78
N PHE A 262 -16.86 17.86 -5.09
CA PHE A 262 -16.45 19.23 -4.80
C PHE A 262 -17.34 20.23 -5.57
N LYS A 263 -17.76 21.30 -4.93
CA LYS A 263 -18.60 22.34 -5.54
C LYS A 263 -17.71 23.50 -6.00
N TRP A 264 -17.45 23.56 -7.28
CA TRP A 264 -16.76 24.68 -7.91
C TRP A 264 -17.61 25.95 -7.88
N SER A 265 -16.97 27.13 -7.72
CA SER A 265 -17.62 28.42 -7.86
C SER A 265 -17.91 28.76 -9.34
N ASP A 266 -18.78 29.73 -9.55
CA ASP A 266 -19.07 30.26 -10.90
C ASP A 266 -17.81 30.82 -11.58
N ALA A 267 -16.84 31.33 -10.81
CA ALA A 267 -15.55 31.78 -11.33
C ALA A 267 -14.79 30.66 -12.03
N THR A 268 -14.73 29.46 -11.42
CA THR A 268 -14.08 28.29 -12.04
C THR A 268 -14.89 27.74 -13.20
N LEU A 269 -16.21 27.62 -13.05
CA LEU A 269 -17.08 27.10 -14.11
C LEU A 269 -17.05 27.95 -15.39
N ASN A 270 -16.79 29.26 -15.26
CA ASN A 270 -16.71 30.21 -16.36
C ASN A 270 -15.28 30.73 -16.60
N PHE A 271 -14.26 30.09 -16.02
CA PHE A 271 -12.88 30.57 -16.11
C PHE A 271 -12.37 30.61 -17.55
N LYS A 272 -11.84 31.76 -17.93
CA LYS A 272 -11.19 31.95 -19.22
C LYS A 272 -9.67 31.98 -19.02
N ARG A 273 -9.03 30.94 -19.52
CA ARG A 273 -7.57 30.86 -19.45
C ARG A 273 -6.90 32.06 -20.09
N PRO A 274 -5.87 32.65 -19.48
CA PRO A 274 -5.02 33.67 -20.08
C PRO A 274 -4.45 33.16 -21.43
N ASN A 275 -4.15 34.09 -22.32
CA ASN A 275 -3.49 33.76 -23.58
C ASN A 275 -2.10 33.15 -23.30
N LYS A 276 -1.84 31.97 -23.81
CA LYS A 276 -0.57 31.25 -23.58
C LYS A 276 0.70 32.03 -23.96
N ASN A 277 0.58 32.99 -24.88
CA ASN A 277 1.72 33.83 -25.29
C ASN A 277 1.96 35.05 -24.34
N ASN A 278 1.05 35.27 -23.40
CA ASN A 278 1.09 36.38 -22.46
C ASN A 278 1.10 35.91 -21.01
N LEU A 279 1.55 34.68 -20.76
CA LEU A 279 1.66 34.18 -19.39
C LEU A 279 2.80 34.85 -18.65
N VAL A 280 2.49 35.30 -17.44
CA VAL A 280 3.46 35.65 -16.41
C VAL A 280 3.29 34.63 -15.32
N ILE A 281 4.23 33.69 -15.28
CA ILE A 281 4.13 32.47 -14.46
C ILE A 281 4.93 32.65 -13.17
N TYR A 282 4.33 32.29 -12.05
CA TYR A 282 4.99 32.14 -10.76
C TYR A 282 5.07 30.66 -10.43
N GLU A 283 6.26 30.07 -10.61
CA GLU A 283 6.52 28.71 -10.21
C GLU A 283 6.79 28.64 -8.70
N LEU A 284 6.22 27.67 -8.01
CA LEU A 284 6.42 27.49 -6.59
C LEU A 284 6.44 26.01 -6.17
N TRP A 285 7.24 25.75 -5.14
CA TRP A 285 7.23 24.50 -4.41
C TRP A 285 6.36 24.64 -3.16
N VAL A 286 5.31 23.80 -3.04
CA VAL A 286 4.32 23.89 -1.94
C VAL A 286 4.99 23.83 -0.57
N TYR A 287 5.99 22.97 -0.41
CA TYR A 287 6.68 22.74 0.86
C TYR A 287 7.47 23.96 1.36
N ASP A 288 8.07 24.74 0.46
CA ASP A 288 8.98 25.83 0.85
C ASP A 288 8.32 27.24 0.80
N HIS A 289 7.15 27.36 0.16
CA HIS A 289 6.51 28.65 -0.05
C HIS A 289 5.94 29.28 1.23
N THR A 290 5.52 28.45 2.21
CA THR A 290 4.95 28.92 3.48
C THR A 290 5.45 28.11 4.67
N PRO A 291 5.45 28.72 5.89
CA PRO A 291 5.83 27.98 7.11
C PRO A 291 4.97 26.74 7.40
N THR A 292 3.72 26.72 6.90
CA THR A 292 2.80 25.58 7.08
C THR A 292 3.09 24.43 6.10
N ARG A 293 3.90 24.67 5.05
CA ARG A 293 4.37 23.70 4.08
C ARG A 293 3.25 22.92 3.36
N ASN A 294 2.08 23.55 3.20
CA ASN A 294 0.89 22.91 2.63
C ASN A 294 0.05 23.88 1.81
N ILE A 295 -0.91 23.34 1.07
CA ILE A 295 -1.81 24.08 0.18
C ILE A 295 -2.66 25.09 0.93
N LYS A 296 -3.06 24.83 2.18
CA LYS A 296 -3.79 25.80 2.98
C LYS A 296 -2.99 27.08 3.19
N GLY A 297 -1.69 26.96 3.46
CA GLY A 297 -0.79 28.11 3.55
C GLY A 297 -0.66 28.87 2.23
N LEU A 298 -0.73 28.18 1.08
CA LEU A 298 -0.76 28.85 -0.24
C LEU A 298 -2.03 29.69 -0.41
N ILE A 299 -3.19 29.17 0.00
CA ILE A 299 -4.46 29.91 -0.04
C ILE A 299 -4.34 31.23 0.75
N ASP A 300 -3.74 31.17 1.92
CA ASP A 300 -3.52 32.35 2.78
C ASP A 300 -2.57 33.38 2.15
N ARG A 301 -1.76 32.97 1.16
CA ARG A 301 -0.79 33.84 0.45
C ARG A 301 -1.26 34.32 -0.92
N LEU A 302 -2.46 34.00 -1.36
CA LEU A 302 -2.93 34.32 -2.71
C LEU A 302 -2.98 35.83 -2.99
N ASN A 303 -3.26 36.67 -2.00
CA ASN A 303 -3.22 38.11 -2.19
C ASN A 303 -1.80 38.58 -2.55
N TYR A 304 -0.76 38.05 -1.93
CA TYR A 304 0.62 38.33 -2.30
C TYR A 304 0.93 37.93 -3.75
N ILE A 305 0.46 36.76 -4.17
CA ILE A 305 0.65 36.25 -5.55
C ILE A 305 -0.09 37.15 -6.55
N GLU A 306 -1.32 37.59 -6.21
CA GLU A 306 -2.11 38.51 -7.02
C GLU A 306 -1.42 39.89 -7.15
N ASP A 307 -0.89 40.42 -6.06
CA ASP A 307 -0.18 41.73 -6.02
C ASP A 307 1.11 41.72 -6.87
N LEU A 308 1.71 40.54 -7.14
CA LEU A 308 2.83 40.42 -8.08
C LEU A 308 2.41 40.64 -9.54
N GLY A 309 1.11 40.63 -9.84
CA GLY A 309 0.59 40.80 -11.19
C GLY A 309 0.77 39.62 -12.10
N VAL A 310 0.99 38.40 -11.56
CA VAL A 310 1.06 37.15 -12.33
C VAL A 310 -0.34 36.68 -12.75
N ASN A 311 -0.43 35.99 -13.87
CA ASN A 311 -1.68 35.43 -14.37
C ASN A 311 -1.68 33.89 -14.45
N ALA A 312 -0.60 33.25 -13.98
CA ALA A 312 -0.52 31.82 -13.79
C ALA A 312 0.37 31.47 -12.60
N VAL A 313 -0.01 30.44 -11.85
CA VAL A 313 0.82 29.78 -10.85
C VAL A 313 1.13 28.38 -11.36
N GLU A 314 2.40 28.00 -11.36
CA GLU A 314 2.87 26.65 -11.67
C GLU A 314 3.26 25.98 -10.36
N LEU A 315 2.57 24.86 -10.05
CA LEU A 315 2.92 24.02 -8.92
C LEU A 315 3.92 22.97 -9.35
N MET A 316 5.11 22.94 -8.71
CA MET A 316 6.01 21.80 -8.83
C MET A 316 5.25 20.53 -8.48
N PRO A 317 5.69 19.32 -8.90
CA PRO A 317 4.88 18.10 -8.85
C PRO A 317 4.23 17.86 -7.49
N ILE A 318 2.91 17.67 -7.48
CA ILE A 318 2.09 17.52 -6.28
C ILE A 318 1.50 16.12 -6.11
N THR A 319 1.75 15.23 -7.06
CA THR A 319 1.30 13.83 -6.97
C THR A 319 2.12 13.09 -5.92
N GLU A 320 1.53 12.05 -5.33
CA GLU A 320 2.18 11.24 -4.30
C GLU A 320 3.57 10.80 -4.71
N PHE A 321 4.57 11.26 -3.99
CA PHE A 321 5.99 11.03 -4.23
C PHE A 321 6.63 10.18 -3.12
N ASP A 322 7.90 9.86 -3.24
CA ASP A 322 8.65 9.10 -2.24
C ASP A 322 9.04 9.99 -1.05
N GLY A 323 8.64 9.56 0.15
CA GLY A 323 8.84 10.30 1.41
C GLY A 323 7.83 11.43 1.62
N ASN A 324 8.13 12.36 2.55
CA ASN A 324 7.23 13.46 2.95
C ASN A 324 7.84 14.85 2.66
N ASP A 325 9.02 14.90 2.05
CA ASP A 325 9.82 16.09 1.80
C ASP A 325 10.57 15.90 0.48
N SER A 326 9.96 16.34 -0.61
CA SER A 326 10.49 16.19 -1.97
C SER A 326 10.01 17.34 -2.84
N TRP A 327 10.77 17.65 -3.88
CA TRP A 327 10.30 18.51 -4.97
C TRP A 327 9.21 17.87 -5.84
N GLY A 328 8.88 16.59 -5.57
CA GLY A 328 7.84 15.85 -6.28
C GLY A 328 8.33 15.07 -7.51
N TYR A 329 9.61 15.14 -7.86
CA TYR A 329 10.17 14.43 -9.04
C TYR A 329 10.50 12.96 -8.79
N SER A 330 9.92 12.37 -7.73
CA SER A 330 10.00 10.94 -7.39
C SER A 330 8.59 10.32 -7.26
N PRO A 331 7.75 10.38 -8.34
CA PRO A 331 6.33 10.04 -8.24
C PRO A 331 6.09 8.54 -8.06
N ASN A 332 5.05 8.20 -7.30
CA ASN A 332 4.57 6.84 -7.09
C ASN A 332 3.12 6.63 -7.52
N HIS A 333 2.22 7.62 -7.29
CA HIS A 333 0.81 7.53 -7.65
C HIS A 333 0.35 8.82 -8.32
N PHE A 334 -0.07 8.72 -9.58
CA PHE A 334 -0.38 9.88 -10.44
C PHE A 334 -1.77 10.48 -10.23
N PHE A 335 -2.65 9.79 -9.50
CA PHE A 335 -4.02 10.24 -9.20
C PHE A 335 -4.18 10.70 -7.75
N ALA A 336 -3.19 10.49 -6.90
CA ALA A 336 -3.20 10.91 -5.51
C ALA A 336 -2.41 12.20 -5.32
N LEU A 337 -2.99 13.16 -4.63
CA LEU A 337 -2.26 14.30 -4.09
C LEU A 337 -1.38 13.81 -2.94
N ASP A 338 -0.14 14.30 -2.85
CA ASP A 338 0.73 14.00 -1.73
C ASP A 338 0.14 14.54 -0.42
N LYS A 339 0.08 13.69 0.59
CA LYS A 339 -0.56 13.99 1.87
C LYS A 339 0.16 15.05 2.68
N ALA A 340 1.47 15.22 2.47
CA ALA A 340 2.24 16.30 3.09
C ALA A 340 1.75 17.67 2.65
N TYR A 341 1.19 17.77 1.44
CA TYR A 341 0.65 19.01 0.89
C TYR A 341 -0.80 19.29 1.28
N GLY A 342 -1.54 18.31 1.75
CA GLY A 342 -2.93 18.49 2.19
C GLY A 342 -3.93 17.54 1.54
N THR A 343 -5.17 18.00 1.42
CA THR A 343 -6.27 17.21 0.88
C THR A 343 -6.62 17.60 -0.56
N PRO A 344 -7.22 16.71 -1.36
CA PRO A 344 -7.73 17.05 -2.69
C PRO A 344 -8.73 18.22 -2.70
N ASP A 345 -9.53 18.37 -1.63
CA ASP A 345 -10.50 19.47 -1.53
C ASP A 345 -9.80 20.81 -1.23
N GLU A 346 -8.69 20.82 -0.49
CA GLU A 346 -7.84 22.00 -0.32
C GLU A 346 -7.18 22.41 -1.64
N LEU A 347 -6.68 21.44 -2.44
CA LEU A 347 -6.15 21.73 -3.78
C LEU A 347 -7.22 22.35 -4.69
N LYS A 348 -8.42 21.76 -4.72
CA LYS A 348 -9.55 22.31 -5.50
C LYS A 348 -9.95 23.71 -5.02
N THR A 349 -9.91 23.95 -3.72
CA THR A 349 -10.16 25.27 -3.15
C THR A 349 -9.09 26.26 -3.59
N PHE A 350 -7.82 25.89 -3.58
CA PHE A 350 -6.73 26.72 -4.09
C PHE A 350 -6.93 27.09 -5.56
N ILE A 351 -7.27 26.10 -6.40
CA ILE A 351 -7.57 26.34 -7.82
C ILE A 351 -8.75 27.30 -7.97
N ASP A 352 -9.83 27.11 -7.21
CA ASP A 352 -11.03 27.93 -7.26
C ASP A 352 -10.74 29.39 -6.84
N GLU A 353 -9.92 29.56 -5.81
CA GLU A 353 -9.47 30.88 -5.36
C GLU A 353 -8.51 31.57 -6.35
N CYS A 354 -7.65 30.83 -7.04
CA CYS A 354 -6.83 31.34 -8.14
C CYS A 354 -7.74 31.82 -9.30
N HIS A 355 -8.71 31.03 -9.69
CA HIS A 355 -9.63 31.38 -10.78
C HIS A 355 -10.48 32.61 -10.48
N LYS A 356 -10.90 32.83 -9.22
CA LYS A 356 -11.57 34.06 -8.76
C LYS A 356 -10.73 35.31 -8.98
N ARG A 357 -9.40 35.17 -8.98
CA ARG A 357 -8.41 36.23 -9.20
C ARG A 357 -7.93 36.36 -10.66
N GLY A 358 -8.49 35.53 -11.55
CA GLY A 358 -8.07 35.46 -12.96
C GLY A 358 -6.72 34.74 -13.17
N ILE A 359 -6.22 34.03 -12.17
CA ILE A 359 -4.93 33.31 -12.19
C ILE A 359 -5.17 31.84 -12.59
N ALA A 360 -4.50 31.38 -13.63
CA ALA A 360 -4.50 29.98 -14.03
C ALA A 360 -3.60 29.15 -13.10
N VAL A 361 -3.92 27.88 -12.91
CA VAL A 361 -3.04 26.93 -12.22
C VAL A 361 -2.48 25.94 -13.24
N ILE A 362 -1.16 25.79 -13.24
CA ILE A 362 -0.40 24.84 -14.05
C ILE A 362 0.13 23.77 -13.11
N LEU A 363 0.00 22.51 -13.49
CA LEU A 363 0.58 21.38 -12.76
C LEU A 363 1.79 20.85 -13.52
N ASP A 364 2.96 20.87 -12.87
CA ASP A 364 4.13 20.16 -13.34
C ASP A 364 3.93 18.65 -13.11
N MET A 365 4.11 17.84 -14.14
CA MET A 365 3.82 16.41 -14.13
C MET A 365 4.99 15.59 -14.62
N VAL A 366 5.37 14.56 -13.85
CA VAL A 366 6.50 13.67 -14.16
C VAL A 366 6.00 12.37 -14.77
N PHE A 367 6.10 12.22 -16.07
CA PHE A 367 5.66 11.03 -16.80
C PHE A 367 6.81 10.16 -17.34
N ASN A 368 8.05 10.50 -17.00
CA ASN A 368 9.24 9.80 -17.47
C ASN A 368 9.52 8.52 -16.66
N HIS A 369 9.37 8.58 -15.34
CA HIS A 369 9.79 7.51 -14.43
C HIS A 369 8.87 7.41 -13.21
N ALA A 370 9.08 6.36 -12.42
CA ALA A 370 8.56 6.20 -11.06
C ALA A 370 9.60 5.55 -10.16
N THR A 371 9.44 5.63 -8.83
CA THR A 371 10.37 4.97 -7.92
C THR A 371 10.05 3.48 -7.73
N GLY A 372 10.95 2.75 -7.07
CA GLY A 372 10.75 1.36 -6.69
C GLY A 372 9.53 1.10 -5.80
N LEU A 373 8.95 2.14 -5.19
CA LEU A 373 7.74 2.06 -4.35
C LEU A 373 6.45 2.10 -5.17
N ASN A 374 6.52 2.41 -6.46
CA ASN A 374 5.36 2.38 -7.34
C ASN A 374 4.75 0.95 -7.37
N PRO A 375 3.40 0.79 -7.28
CA PRO A 375 2.77 -0.52 -7.15
C PRO A 375 3.09 -1.49 -8.29
N VAL A 376 3.18 -1.03 -9.53
CA VAL A 376 3.47 -1.93 -10.66
C VAL A 376 4.97 -2.20 -10.80
N ASN A 377 5.85 -1.39 -10.19
CA ASN A 377 7.26 -1.73 -10.05
C ASN A 377 7.44 -2.88 -9.05
N LYS A 378 6.77 -2.84 -7.91
CA LYS A 378 6.81 -3.92 -6.89
C LYS A 378 6.46 -5.30 -7.47
N LEU A 379 5.71 -5.39 -8.56
CA LEU A 379 5.39 -6.69 -9.18
C LEU A 379 6.65 -7.41 -9.69
N TYR A 380 7.56 -6.69 -10.35
CA TYR A 380 8.83 -7.19 -10.86
C TYR A 380 9.87 -6.08 -10.72
N PRO A 381 10.46 -5.92 -9.53
CA PRO A 381 11.25 -4.75 -9.18
C PRO A 381 12.63 -4.78 -9.81
N TYR A 382 13.27 -3.61 -9.81
CA TYR A 382 14.71 -3.52 -10.03
C TYR A 382 15.45 -4.22 -8.89
N THR A 383 16.27 -5.21 -9.20
CA THR A 383 17.01 -6.01 -8.21
C THR A 383 18.51 -6.03 -8.45
N SER A 384 18.98 -5.51 -9.59
CA SER A 384 20.37 -5.59 -10.02
C SER A 384 20.64 -4.65 -11.18
N ASP A 385 21.84 -4.07 -11.24
CA ASP A 385 22.34 -3.29 -12.39
C ASP A 385 22.51 -4.14 -13.66
N ASN A 386 22.55 -5.47 -13.54
CA ASN A 386 22.67 -6.36 -14.67
C ASN A 386 21.29 -6.61 -15.31
N PRO A 387 21.06 -6.12 -16.54
CA PRO A 387 19.79 -6.28 -17.24
C PRO A 387 19.35 -7.74 -17.45
N GLN A 388 20.26 -8.69 -17.35
CA GLN A 388 19.98 -10.12 -17.55
C GLN A 388 19.52 -10.79 -16.24
N THR A 389 19.80 -10.19 -15.10
CA THR A 389 19.49 -10.77 -13.78
C THR A 389 18.41 -10.00 -13.01
N THR A 390 18.21 -8.71 -13.30
CA THR A 390 17.16 -7.91 -12.65
C THR A 390 15.76 -8.47 -12.92
N GLU A 391 14.89 -8.47 -11.91
CA GLU A 391 13.48 -8.86 -12.09
C GLU A 391 12.71 -7.87 -12.98
N LEU A 392 13.16 -6.62 -13.06
CA LEU A 392 12.57 -5.59 -13.91
C LEU A 392 12.46 -6.03 -15.39
N ARG A 393 13.31 -6.94 -15.87
CA ARG A 393 13.22 -7.50 -17.23
C ARG A 393 11.88 -8.17 -17.55
N PHE A 394 11.17 -8.65 -16.55
CA PHE A 394 9.85 -9.25 -16.67
C PHE A 394 8.70 -8.24 -16.57
N ASN A 395 8.99 -7.01 -16.10
CA ASN A 395 8.00 -5.98 -15.92
C ASN A 395 7.58 -5.35 -17.26
N PRO A 396 6.30 -5.42 -17.67
CA PRO A 396 5.87 -4.81 -18.93
C PRO A 396 5.78 -3.28 -18.85
N TRP A 397 5.61 -2.72 -17.63
CA TRP A 397 5.39 -1.31 -17.40
C TRP A 397 6.67 -0.46 -17.53
N PHE A 398 7.84 -1.07 -17.33
CA PHE A 398 9.11 -0.35 -17.28
C PHE A 398 10.12 -0.88 -18.29
N ASN A 399 10.97 0.02 -18.78
CA ASN A 399 12.14 -0.30 -19.54
C ASN A 399 13.25 -0.79 -18.60
N VAL A 400 13.99 -1.83 -18.99
CA VAL A 400 15.18 -2.29 -18.25
C VAL A 400 16.29 -1.25 -18.31
N LYS A 401 16.33 -0.51 -19.41
CA LYS A 401 17.24 0.59 -19.67
C LYS A 401 16.46 1.69 -20.36
N ALA A 402 16.57 2.91 -19.84
CA ALA A 402 15.95 4.07 -20.46
C ALA A 402 16.38 4.20 -21.93
N PRO A 403 15.46 4.50 -22.86
CA PRO A 403 15.78 4.68 -24.27
C PRO A 403 16.45 6.02 -24.57
N HIS A 404 16.68 6.86 -23.58
CA HIS A 404 17.31 8.19 -23.64
C HIS A 404 18.55 8.26 -22.73
N GLY A 405 19.27 9.40 -22.76
CA GLY A 405 20.55 9.55 -22.06
C GLY A 405 20.45 9.65 -20.53
N ASP A 406 19.33 10.17 -20.04
CA ASP A 406 19.13 10.44 -18.60
C ASP A 406 18.35 9.28 -17.98
N ASN A 407 19.03 8.48 -17.17
CA ASN A 407 18.42 7.36 -16.45
C ASN A 407 18.18 7.80 -14.98
N VAL A 408 16.92 8.07 -14.67
CA VAL A 408 16.47 8.46 -13.32
C VAL A 408 15.38 7.48 -12.89
N TYR A 409 15.58 6.79 -11.78
CA TYR A 409 14.65 5.77 -11.29
C TYR A 409 14.27 4.73 -12.36
N GLU A 410 13.09 4.15 -12.28
CA GLU A 410 12.59 3.17 -13.26
C GLU A 410 11.81 3.89 -14.37
N ASP A 411 12.33 3.80 -15.59
CA ASP A 411 11.80 4.44 -16.78
C ASP A 411 10.55 3.75 -17.31
N TRP A 412 9.47 4.50 -17.51
CA TRP A 412 8.21 3.96 -18.03
C TRP A 412 8.32 3.46 -19.46
N ASN A 413 7.79 2.27 -19.73
CA ASN A 413 7.58 1.77 -21.07
C ASN A 413 6.31 2.38 -21.68
N HIS A 414 6.44 3.50 -22.36
CA HIS A 414 5.31 4.21 -22.99
C HIS A 414 4.70 3.45 -24.18
N ASP A 415 5.39 2.46 -24.75
CA ASP A 415 4.86 1.58 -25.79
C ASP A 415 3.93 0.49 -25.21
N PHE A 416 3.93 0.30 -23.89
CA PHE A 416 3.02 -0.61 -23.24
C PHE A 416 1.63 0.04 -23.11
N GLU A 417 0.67 -0.50 -23.86
CA GLU A 417 -0.67 0.09 -24.00
C GLU A 417 -1.37 0.41 -22.64
N PRO A 418 -1.30 -0.44 -21.59
CA PRO A 418 -1.86 -0.07 -20.28
C PRO A 418 -1.18 1.14 -19.63
N ALA A 419 0.15 1.34 -19.80
CA ALA A 419 0.85 2.52 -19.30
C ALA A 419 0.42 3.77 -20.06
N HIS A 420 0.37 3.69 -21.41
CA HIS A 420 -0.11 4.77 -22.27
C HIS A 420 -1.54 5.23 -21.85
N LYS A 421 -2.47 4.30 -21.65
CA LYS A 421 -3.83 4.62 -21.21
C LYS A 421 -3.88 5.22 -19.80
N MET A 422 -2.99 4.79 -18.91
CA MET A 422 -2.88 5.33 -17.57
C MET A 422 -2.50 6.81 -17.61
N PHE A 423 -1.48 7.19 -18.39
CA PHE A 423 -1.06 8.59 -18.53
C PHE A 423 -2.13 9.47 -19.19
N ILE A 424 -2.81 8.98 -20.23
CA ILE A 424 -3.94 9.71 -20.83
C ILE A 424 -5.01 9.97 -19.76
N ARG A 425 -5.35 8.98 -18.94
CA ARG A 425 -6.35 9.14 -17.88
C ARG A 425 -5.87 10.10 -16.79
N ALA A 426 -4.57 10.08 -16.43
CA ALA A 426 -4.01 11.01 -15.46
C ALA A 426 -4.09 12.47 -15.94
N LEU A 427 -3.88 12.71 -17.26
CA LEU A 427 -4.05 14.03 -17.87
C LEU A 427 -5.51 14.50 -17.95
N GLN A 428 -6.47 13.57 -17.87
CA GLN A 428 -7.91 13.87 -17.91
C GLN A 428 -8.53 14.01 -16.52
N TYR A 429 -7.85 13.50 -15.50
CA TYR A 429 -8.27 13.52 -14.10
C TYR A 429 -8.09 14.91 -13.50
#